data_1bde8cfbf2bea061529157d4f2476d8c
#
_entry.id   1bde8cfbf2bea061529157d4f2476d8c
#
_cell.length_a   1.000
_cell.length_b   1.000
_cell.length_c   1.000
_cell.angle_alpha   90.00
_cell.angle_beta   90.00
_cell.angle_gamma   90.00
#
_symmetry.space_group_name_H-M   'P 1'
#
loop_
_entity.id
_entity.type
_entity.pdbx_description
1 polymer ?
#
loop_
_entity_poly.entity_id
_entity_poly.type
_entity_poly.pdbx_seq_one_letter_code
_entity_poly.pdbx_strand_id
1 'polypeptide(L)'
;RSDRVSADAGTAGGITALNDTGKTISSCINYGNVSSSNGHAGGIVAENKGTVKDCTVEGEDAKGLTIYSRGVDETGAVCAVNTGKITGSKAEKGVELQSSASVFSGVVGINKSGATVAEVELTYMPTINSNSGKSLTVGGAAGQNDGTIQRITTDGIAFENFTNYQYLGGIAGTNGLDTNSTAQITDCTFSGTIKESRGVAGNCYGGIAGINGAALTGCSVDMIQMTVKGVYTATSTSTAEQKESLASHMGGIVGKNETTGSVVRCVLANNEKSFLTADNGMLGGIAGFNKGSITNSGSDQADTVLSGVDDLKNAAALEIINTNVSNAKLAPDASYIRWNASDNQIENKIYSSSGKNVTSGCLQIKMNSNGNLGGITAYNSKDGALDHCVSGKWFLNNKSEAIGVGTGGIIGMNESENDLQYLVNGAFVGRQIKAGTTNRFAGGIIGNQNNSTSTDWTISYCVNYGMVYCYNSHYSGGIMGQWTGTGGTIENCRNYGILQTTYGTDWVGASAGIVAQLYHAMEG
;
A
#
# COMPACT_ATOMS: atom_id res chain seq x y z
N ARG A 1 -1.63 -39.54 -18.07
CA ARG A 1 -1.92 -38.13 -18.38
C ARG A 1 -3.41 -38.01 -18.66
N SER A 2 -4.14 -37.17 -17.91
CA SER A 2 -5.53 -36.85 -18.17
C SER A 2 -5.60 -35.48 -18.83
N ASP A 3 -6.27 -35.35 -19.96
CA ASP A 3 -6.47 -34.06 -20.62
C ASP A 3 -7.54 -33.22 -19.86
N ARG A 4 -8.35 -33.88 -19.04
CA ARG A 4 -9.40 -33.24 -18.24
C ARG A 4 -9.79 -34.06 -17.02
N VAL A 5 -9.99 -33.38 -15.91
CA VAL A 5 -10.68 -33.87 -14.71
C VAL A 5 -11.95 -33.05 -14.52
N SER A 6 -13.09 -33.68 -14.37
CA SER A 6 -14.36 -32.96 -14.17
C SER A 6 -15.24 -33.64 -13.13
N ALA A 7 -15.94 -32.80 -12.34
CA ALA A 7 -16.99 -33.21 -11.42
C ALA A 7 -18.27 -32.41 -11.74
N ASP A 8 -19.40 -33.11 -11.97
CA ASP A 8 -20.69 -32.46 -12.22
C ASP A 8 -21.30 -31.91 -10.92
N ALA A 9 -21.01 -32.57 -9.80
CA ALA A 9 -21.36 -32.11 -8.46
C ALA A 9 -20.23 -32.50 -7.49
N GLY A 10 -19.77 -31.54 -6.68
CA GLY A 10 -18.67 -31.72 -5.74
C GLY A 10 -17.33 -31.16 -6.24
N THR A 11 -16.24 -31.51 -5.56
CA THR A 11 -14.91 -30.94 -5.77
C THR A 11 -14.11 -31.66 -6.85
N ALA A 12 -13.25 -30.92 -7.57
CA ALA A 12 -12.37 -31.46 -8.58
C ALA A 12 -10.92 -30.97 -8.34
N GLY A 13 -9.96 -31.88 -8.31
CA GLY A 13 -8.52 -31.55 -8.24
C GLY A 13 -7.76 -32.25 -9.34
N GLY A 14 -6.75 -31.60 -9.91
CA GLY A 14 -5.96 -32.19 -11.00
C GLY A 14 -5.19 -33.44 -10.59
N ILE A 15 -4.83 -33.58 -9.32
CA ILE A 15 -4.18 -34.75 -8.74
C ILE A 15 -5.14 -35.46 -7.77
N THR A 16 -5.80 -34.72 -6.88
CA THR A 16 -6.83 -35.25 -6.00
C THR A 16 -7.87 -34.19 -5.63
N ALA A 17 -9.11 -34.58 -5.43
CA ALA A 17 -10.14 -33.65 -4.99
C ALA A 17 -9.93 -33.22 -3.51
N LEU A 18 -9.59 -34.17 -2.63
CA LEU A 18 -9.34 -33.94 -1.21
C LEU A 18 -8.01 -34.56 -0.79
N ASN A 19 -7.12 -33.77 -0.18
CA ASN A 19 -5.91 -34.24 0.49
C ASN A 19 -6.14 -34.21 2.01
N ASP A 20 -6.28 -35.37 2.64
CA ASP A 20 -6.66 -35.49 4.04
C ASP A 20 -5.47 -35.28 5.00
N THR A 21 -5.77 -35.06 6.27
CA THR A 21 -4.79 -34.81 7.35
C THR A 21 -3.72 -35.91 7.40
N GLY A 22 -2.46 -35.52 7.54
CA GLY A 22 -1.32 -36.41 7.58
C GLY A 22 -0.92 -37.01 6.22
N LYS A 23 -1.57 -36.65 5.13
CA LYS A 23 -1.21 -37.06 3.77
C LYS A 23 -0.38 -36.00 3.07
N THR A 24 0.48 -36.45 2.16
CA THR A 24 1.36 -35.56 1.39
C THR A 24 1.23 -35.83 -0.09
N ILE A 25 1.04 -34.77 -0.86
CA ILE A 25 1.17 -34.73 -2.31
C ILE A 25 2.46 -33.96 -2.60
N SER A 26 3.40 -34.54 -3.33
CA SER A 26 4.66 -33.86 -3.62
C SER A 26 5.15 -34.09 -5.04
N SER A 27 5.81 -33.09 -5.59
CA SER A 27 6.50 -33.13 -6.89
C SER A 27 5.58 -33.61 -8.03
N CYS A 28 4.31 -33.20 -7.98
CA CYS A 28 3.33 -33.53 -8.99
C CYS A 28 3.11 -32.35 -9.95
N ILE A 29 2.89 -32.67 -11.22
CA ILE A 29 2.57 -31.65 -12.25
C ILE A 29 1.22 -31.98 -12.86
N ASN A 30 0.35 -30.97 -12.95
CA ASN A 30 -0.91 -31.07 -13.68
C ASN A 30 -0.84 -30.25 -14.95
N TYR A 31 -1.08 -30.90 -16.09
CA TYR A 31 -1.21 -30.27 -17.42
C TYR A 31 -2.65 -30.32 -17.95
N GLY A 32 -3.57 -30.94 -17.24
CA GLY A 32 -4.95 -31.15 -17.67
C GLY A 32 -5.92 -30.14 -17.09
N ASN A 33 -6.96 -29.83 -17.86
CA ASN A 33 -8.05 -28.99 -17.39
C ASN A 33 -8.75 -29.60 -16.15
N VAL A 34 -9.16 -28.74 -15.22
CA VAL A 34 -9.91 -29.14 -14.04
C VAL A 34 -11.22 -28.37 -13.98
N SER A 35 -12.34 -29.07 -13.81
CA SER A 35 -13.63 -28.41 -13.74
C SER A 35 -14.55 -29.00 -12.67
N SER A 36 -15.25 -28.12 -11.95
CA SER A 36 -16.36 -28.45 -11.09
C SER A 36 -17.57 -27.60 -11.42
N SER A 37 -18.70 -28.24 -11.69
CA SER A 37 -19.95 -27.53 -12.02
C SER A 37 -20.71 -27.05 -10.78
N ASN A 38 -20.40 -27.60 -9.60
CA ASN A 38 -21.01 -27.18 -8.34
C ASN A 38 -20.10 -27.55 -7.16
N GLY A 39 -18.97 -26.86 -7.02
CA GLY A 39 -17.99 -27.09 -5.94
C GLY A 39 -16.61 -26.52 -6.29
N HIS A 40 -15.65 -26.79 -5.42
CA HIS A 40 -14.29 -26.29 -5.54
C HIS A 40 -13.53 -26.96 -6.71
N ALA A 41 -12.69 -26.18 -7.37
CA ALA A 41 -11.72 -26.70 -8.34
C ALA A 41 -10.33 -26.16 -8.01
N GLY A 42 -9.33 -27.03 -8.00
CA GLY A 42 -7.93 -26.67 -7.82
C GLY A 42 -7.03 -27.46 -8.76
N GLY A 43 -6.01 -26.82 -9.30
CA GLY A 43 -5.13 -27.45 -10.30
C GLY A 43 -4.37 -28.65 -9.77
N ILE A 44 -4.03 -28.70 -8.48
CA ILE A 44 -3.46 -29.86 -7.80
C ILE A 44 -4.51 -30.51 -6.92
N VAL A 45 -5.11 -29.74 -6.02
CA VAL A 45 -6.07 -30.23 -5.03
C VAL A 45 -7.20 -29.21 -4.84
N ALA A 46 -8.46 -29.64 -4.74
CA ALA A 46 -9.53 -28.71 -4.47
C ALA A 46 -9.53 -28.28 -2.99
N GLU A 47 -9.47 -29.24 -2.06
CA GLU A 47 -9.42 -29.00 -0.63
C GLU A 47 -8.21 -29.70 0.01
N ASN A 48 -7.33 -28.94 0.66
CA ASN A 48 -6.14 -29.46 1.32
C ASN A 48 -6.25 -29.40 2.85
N LYS A 49 -6.19 -30.54 3.53
CA LYS A 49 -6.03 -30.68 4.98
C LYS A 49 -4.65 -31.24 5.37
N GLY A 50 -3.93 -31.79 4.40
CA GLY A 50 -2.60 -32.38 4.56
C GLY A 50 -1.48 -31.44 4.10
N THR A 51 -0.50 -31.99 3.40
CA THR A 51 0.63 -31.24 2.84
C THR A 51 0.64 -31.33 1.30
N VAL A 52 0.79 -30.20 0.63
CA VAL A 52 1.08 -30.10 -0.81
C VAL A 52 2.43 -29.44 -0.95
N LYS A 53 3.37 -30.13 -1.62
CA LYS A 53 4.76 -29.68 -1.68
C LYS A 53 5.35 -29.80 -3.08
N ASP A 54 6.02 -28.73 -3.55
CA ASP A 54 6.75 -28.70 -4.81
C ASP A 54 5.94 -29.20 -6.02
N CYS A 55 4.65 -28.82 -6.07
CA CYS A 55 3.74 -29.18 -7.14
C CYS A 55 3.53 -28.02 -8.11
N THR A 56 3.32 -28.33 -9.37
CA THR A 56 3.16 -27.33 -10.44
C THR A 56 1.86 -27.53 -11.22
N VAL A 57 1.21 -26.42 -11.55
CA VAL A 57 0.11 -26.37 -12.50
C VAL A 57 0.60 -25.62 -13.71
N GLU A 58 0.59 -26.23 -14.89
CA GLU A 58 1.18 -25.65 -16.08
C GLU A 58 0.32 -25.91 -17.32
N GLY A 59 0.03 -24.86 -18.09
CA GLY A 59 -0.63 -24.98 -19.39
C GLY A 59 0.34 -25.39 -20.49
N GLU A 60 -0.05 -26.27 -21.39
CA GLU A 60 0.74 -26.57 -22.59
C GLU A 60 0.69 -25.40 -23.58
N ASP A 61 1.81 -25.14 -24.24
CA ASP A 61 2.12 -23.93 -25.03
C ASP A 61 1.07 -23.46 -26.05
N ALA A 62 0.17 -24.30 -26.52
CA ALA A 62 -0.83 -23.93 -27.52
C ALA A 62 -2.29 -24.04 -27.05
N LYS A 63 -2.56 -24.75 -25.97
CA LYS A 63 -3.93 -25.06 -25.53
C LYS A 63 -4.31 -24.38 -24.22
N GLY A 64 -3.33 -23.93 -23.43
CA GLY A 64 -3.58 -23.45 -22.08
C GLY A 64 -4.14 -24.53 -21.14
N LEU A 65 -4.32 -24.17 -19.88
CA LEU A 65 -4.99 -25.00 -18.88
C LEU A 65 -6.06 -24.17 -18.19
N THR A 66 -7.29 -24.63 -18.16
CA THR A 66 -8.39 -23.96 -17.46
C THR A 66 -8.74 -24.69 -16.18
N ILE A 67 -8.79 -23.93 -15.07
CA ILE A 67 -9.38 -24.37 -13.81
C ILE A 67 -10.75 -23.67 -13.70
N TYR A 68 -11.79 -24.45 -13.78
CA TYR A 68 -13.16 -23.97 -13.77
C TYR A 68 -13.88 -24.39 -12.48
N SER A 69 -14.41 -23.42 -11.74
CA SER A 69 -15.29 -23.68 -10.60
C SER A 69 -16.60 -22.90 -10.71
N ARG A 70 -17.69 -23.47 -10.24
CA ARG A 70 -19.00 -22.83 -10.19
C ARG A 70 -19.70 -23.15 -8.87
N GLY A 71 -20.52 -22.22 -8.39
CA GLY A 71 -21.30 -22.41 -7.16
C GLY A 71 -20.52 -22.25 -5.86
N VAL A 72 -19.27 -21.76 -5.92
CA VAL A 72 -18.41 -21.44 -4.78
C VAL A 72 -17.86 -20.03 -4.91
N ASP A 73 -17.39 -19.45 -3.83
CA ASP A 73 -16.89 -18.07 -3.82
C ASP A 73 -15.37 -17.96 -3.98
N GLU A 74 -14.63 -19.08 -4.01
CA GLU A 74 -13.17 -19.10 -4.07
C GLU A 74 -12.59 -20.03 -5.13
N THR A 75 -11.48 -19.59 -5.75
CA THR A 75 -10.71 -20.37 -6.73
C THR A 75 -9.23 -20.04 -6.61
N GLY A 76 -8.38 -21.05 -6.49
CA GLY A 76 -6.95 -20.93 -6.50
C GLY A 76 -6.30 -21.85 -7.55
N ALA A 77 -5.19 -21.41 -8.14
CA ALA A 77 -4.56 -22.19 -9.20
C ALA A 77 -4.03 -23.54 -8.70
N VAL A 78 -3.47 -23.59 -7.50
CA VAL A 78 -3.00 -24.84 -6.88
C VAL A 78 -4.12 -25.50 -6.06
N CYS A 79 -4.80 -24.71 -5.23
CA CYS A 79 -5.79 -25.19 -4.28
C CYS A 79 -6.91 -24.16 -4.09
N ALA A 80 -8.18 -24.58 -4.02
CA ALA A 80 -9.26 -23.64 -3.71
C ALA A 80 -9.29 -23.31 -2.21
N VAL A 81 -9.31 -24.33 -1.34
CA VAL A 81 -9.38 -24.15 0.12
C VAL A 81 -8.24 -24.89 0.81
N ASN A 82 -7.42 -24.17 1.56
CA ASN A 82 -6.33 -24.75 2.35
C ASN A 82 -6.62 -24.66 3.85
N THR A 83 -6.62 -25.79 4.53
CA THR A 83 -6.63 -25.94 6.00
C THR A 83 -5.38 -26.66 6.51
N GLY A 84 -4.47 -27.05 5.59
CA GLY A 84 -3.22 -27.74 5.87
C GLY A 84 -2.00 -26.87 5.50
N LYS A 85 -1.03 -27.47 4.82
CA LYS A 85 0.21 -26.81 4.44
C LYS A 85 0.46 -26.89 2.93
N ILE A 86 0.80 -25.75 2.32
CA ILE A 86 1.25 -25.68 0.92
C ILE A 86 2.64 -25.02 0.90
N THR A 87 3.63 -25.70 0.28
CA THR A 87 5.00 -25.18 0.15
C THR A 87 5.54 -25.42 -1.26
N GLY A 88 6.34 -24.48 -1.78
CA GLY A 88 7.01 -24.60 -3.08
C GLY A 88 6.09 -24.87 -4.28
N SER A 89 4.77 -24.76 -4.09
CA SER A 89 3.78 -25.15 -5.12
C SER A 89 3.18 -23.93 -5.78
N LYS A 90 3.12 -23.92 -7.12
CA LYS A 90 2.78 -22.73 -7.91
C LYS A 90 2.06 -23.05 -9.22
N ALA A 91 1.50 -22.02 -9.82
CA ALA A 91 1.10 -22.03 -11.23
C ALA A 91 2.20 -21.42 -12.10
N GLU A 92 2.40 -22.02 -13.25
CA GLU A 92 3.24 -21.52 -14.33
C GLU A 92 2.40 -20.95 -15.47
N LYS A 93 3.04 -20.51 -16.55
CA LYS A 93 2.37 -19.89 -17.70
C LYS A 93 1.24 -20.74 -18.29
N GLY A 94 0.28 -20.09 -18.93
CA GLY A 94 -0.80 -20.75 -19.65
C GLY A 94 -1.95 -21.23 -18.76
N VAL A 95 -2.01 -20.83 -17.49
CA VAL A 95 -3.12 -21.17 -16.58
C VAL A 95 -4.17 -20.08 -16.58
N GLU A 96 -5.44 -20.46 -16.75
CA GLU A 96 -6.63 -19.61 -16.65
C GLU A 96 -7.53 -20.08 -15.50
N LEU A 97 -7.93 -19.15 -14.64
CA LEU A 97 -8.97 -19.37 -13.62
C LEU A 97 -10.29 -18.83 -14.14
N GLN A 98 -11.23 -19.72 -14.45
CA GLN A 98 -12.56 -19.36 -14.89
C GLN A 98 -13.59 -19.72 -13.82
N SER A 99 -14.33 -18.74 -13.29
CA SER A 99 -15.25 -19.02 -12.20
C SER A 99 -16.34 -17.96 -12.05
N SER A 100 -17.43 -18.35 -11.38
CA SER A 100 -18.41 -17.42 -10.79
C SER A 100 -17.98 -16.94 -9.38
N ALA A 101 -16.78 -17.29 -8.94
CA ALA A 101 -16.21 -16.88 -7.67
C ALA A 101 -15.96 -15.36 -7.58
N SER A 102 -15.77 -14.88 -6.37
CA SER A 102 -15.31 -13.52 -6.08
C SER A 102 -13.88 -13.49 -5.51
N VAL A 103 -13.33 -14.65 -5.11
CA VAL A 103 -11.99 -14.77 -4.51
C VAL A 103 -11.08 -15.61 -5.40
N PHE A 104 -9.94 -15.03 -5.82
CA PHE A 104 -9.00 -15.66 -6.74
C PHE A 104 -7.55 -15.52 -6.29
N SER A 105 -6.71 -16.49 -6.63
CA SER A 105 -5.26 -16.37 -6.43
C SER A 105 -4.42 -17.26 -7.33
N GLY A 106 -3.13 -16.92 -7.40
CA GLY A 106 -2.11 -17.73 -8.07
C GLY A 106 -1.78 -19.05 -7.36
N VAL A 107 -2.08 -19.17 -6.05
CA VAL A 107 -1.83 -20.41 -5.29
C VAL A 107 -3.11 -20.92 -4.63
N VAL A 108 -3.63 -20.23 -3.63
CA VAL A 108 -4.78 -20.72 -2.85
C VAL A 108 -5.90 -19.68 -2.79
N GLY A 109 -7.13 -20.07 -3.14
CA GLY A 109 -8.29 -19.19 -3.02
C GLY A 109 -8.43 -18.65 -1.60
N ILE A 110 -8.66 -19.55 -0.63
CA ILE A 110 -8.72 -19.20 0.81
C ILE A 110 -7.73 -20.03 1.62
N ASN A 111 -6.84 -19.37 2.35
CA ASN A 111 -5.96 -19.94 3.36
C ASN A 111 -6.60 -19.79 4.74
N LYS A 112 -7.18 -20.85 5.28
CA LYS A 112 -7.96 -20.83 6.53
C LYS A 112 -7.09 -20.68 7.77
N SER A 113 -7.71 -20.31 8.90
CA SER A 113 -7.05 -20.21 10.21
C SER A 113 -6.27 -21.50 10.54
N GLY A 114 -5.03 -21.36 11.00
CA GLY A 114 -4.11 -22.47 11.28
C GLY A 114 -3.41 -23.08 10.06
N ALA A 115 -3.82 -22.76 8.85
CA ALA A 115 -3.19 -23.23 7.61
C ALA A 115 -1.94 -22.41 7.25
N THR A 116 -1.09 -22.97 6.39
CA THR A 116 0.16 -22.32 5.97
C THR A 116 0.36 -22.38 4.45
N VAL A 117 0.75 -21.24 3.87
CA VAL A 117 1.32 -21.15 2.52
C VAL A 117 2.72 -20.56 2.64
N ALA A 118 3.75 -21.26 2.15
CA ALA A 118 5.12 -20.84 2.37
C ALA A 118 6.07 -21.21 1.22
N GLU A 119 7.18 -20.44 1.12
CA GLU A 119 8.30 -20.78 0.24
C GLU A 119 7.90 -20.93 -1.22
N VAL A 120 7.06 -20.01 -1.70
CA VAL A 120 6.60 -20.01 -3.10
C VAL A 120 7.24 -18.84 -3.83
N GLU A 121 7.81 -19.12 -4.98
CA GLU A 121 8.29 -18.13 -5.93
C GLU A 121 7.27 -18.00 -7.07
N LEU A 122 6.66 -16.82 -7.21
CA LEU A 122 5.64 -16.52 -8.21
C LEU A 122 6.25 -15.66 -9.32
N THR A 123 6.43 -16.22 -10.48
CA THR A 123 6.86 -15.52 -11.70
C THR A 123 5.71 -15.31 -12.69
N TYR A 124 4.54 -15.84 -12.36
CA TYR A 124 3.37 -15.77 -13.19
C TYR A 124 2.09 -15.62 -12.36
N MET A 125 1.16 -14.82 -12.84
CA MET A 125 -0.20 -14.73 -12.29
C MET A 125 -1.18 -15.30 -13.31
N PRO A 126 -1.99 -16.31 -12.94
CA PRO A 126 -2.99 -16.87 -13.84
C PRO A 126 -3.94 -15.80 -14.37
N THR A 127 -4.39 -15.96 -15.61
CA THR A 127 -5.48 -15.14 -16.17
C THR A 127 -6.76 -15.44 -15.39
N ILE A 128 -7.45 -14.40 -14.92
CA ILE A 128 -8.72 -14.54 -14.20
C ILE A 128 -9.87 -14.15 -15.13
N ASN A 129 -10.82 -15.06 -15.31
CA ASN A 129 -12.03 -14.83 -16.06
C ASN A 129 -13.25 -15.06 -15.16
N SER A 130 -13.72 -14.00 -14.51
CA SER A 130 -14.86 -14.07 -13.60
C SER A 130 -16.16 -13.73 -14.30
N ASN A 131 -17.12 -14.63 -14.22
CA ASN A 131 -18.48 -14.45 -14.73
C ASN A 131 -19.49 -14.02 -13.64
N SER A 132 -18.99 -13.69 -12.43
CA SER A 132 -19.87 -13.45 -11.27
C SER A 132 -20.60 -12.10 -11.30
N GLY A 133 -20.05 -11.10 -12.00
CA GLY A 133 -20.49 -9.70 -11.85
C GLY A 133 -20.22 -9.11 -10.46
N LYS A 134 -19.63 -9.91 -9.53
CA LYS A 134 -19.26 -9.50 -8.18
C LYS A 134 -17.94 -8.73 -8.18
N SER A 135 -17.71 -7.96 -7.14
CA SER A 135 -16.40 -7.38 -6.85
C SER A 135 -15.39 -8.47 -6.47
N LEU A 136 -14.16 -8.35 -6.96
CA LEU A 136 -13.15 -9.40 -6.84
C LEU A 136 -12.16 -9.11 -5.71
N THR A 137 -11.81 -10.16 -4.99
CA THR A 137 -10.71 -10.22 -4.04
C THR A 137 -9.60 -11.07 -4.64
N VAL A 138 -8.42 -10.50 -4.86
CA VAL A 138 -7.34 -11.16 -5.61
C VAL A 138 -6.01 -11.01 -4.90
N GLY A 139 -5.27 -12.10 -4.78
CA GLY A 139 -3.90 -12.11 -4.28
C GLY A 139 -2.99 -13.04 -5.06
N GLY A 140 -1.69 -12.78 -5.05
CA GLY A 140 -0.71 -13.66 -5.69
C GLY A 140 -0.68 -15.04 -5.03
N ALA A 141 -0.47 -15.09 -3.72
CA ALA A 141 -0.41 -16.35 -2.96
C ALA A 141 -1.78 -16.76 -2.39
N ALA A 142 -2.58 -15.83 -1.90
CA ALA A 142 -3.93 -16.12 -1.40
C ALA A 142 -4.91 -15.01 -1.79
N GLY A 143 -6.11 -15.37 -2.22
CA GLY A 143 -7.20 -14.40 -2.35
C GLY A 143 -7.59 -13.88 -0.98
N GLN A 144 -7.92 -14.78 -0.05
CA GLN A 144 -8.16 -14.49 1.36
C GLN A 144 -7.19 -15.27 2.24
N ASN A 145 -6.54 -14.58 3.18
CA ASN A 145 -5.67 -15.20 4.19
C ASN A 145 -6.21 -15.01 5.60
N ASP A 146 -6.53 -16.12 6.27
CA ASP A 146 -6.87 -16.19 7.69
C ASP A 146 -5.87 -17.06 8.47
N GLY A 147 -4.85 -17.61 7.78
CA GLY A 147 -3.75 -18.40 8.30
C GLY A 147 -2.40 -17.71 8.16
N THR A 148 -1.35 -18.50 7.99
CA THR A 148 0.02 -18.00 7.82
C THR A 148 0.44 -18.00 6.35
N ILE A 149 0.96 -16.86 5.87
CA ILE A 149 1.71 -16.75 4.61
C ILE A 149 3.12 -16.30 4.97
N GLN A 150 4.14 -17.02 4.46
CA GLN A 150 5.52 -16.66 4.79
C GLN A 150 6.51 -17.00 3.67
N ARG A 151 7.53 -16.15 3.50
CA ARG A 151 8.59 -16.33 2.51
C ARG A 151 8.07 -16.59 1.10
N ILE A 152 7.12 -15.77 0.68
CA ILE A 152 6.66 -15.71 -0.70
C ILE A 152 7.46 -14.64 -1.41
N THR A 153 7.98 -14.94 -2.58
CA THR A 153 8.61 -13.96 -3.46
C THR A 153 7.85 -13.88 -4.77
N THR A 154 7.71 -12.66 -5.30
CA THR A 154 7.16 -12.48 -6.65
C THR A 154 8.19 -11.78 -7.52
N ASP A 155 8.26 -12.15 -8.79
CA ASP A 155 9.14 -11.53 -9.77
C ASP A 155 8.36 -11.23 -11.05
N GLY A 156 8.09 -9.94 -11.27
CA GLY A 156 7.44 -9.44 -12.47
C GLY A 156 5.98 -9.84 -12.68
N ILE A 157 5.28 -10.33 -11.65
CA ILE A 157 3.86 -10.68 -11.80
C ILE A 157 3.01 -9.45 -12.10
N ALA A 158 1.97 -9.63 -12.91
CA ALA A 158 1.12 -8.53 -13.35
C ALA A 158 -0.36 -8.78 -13.03
N PHE A 159 -0.96 -7.80 -12.37
CA PHE A 159 -2.40 -7.70 -12.16
C PHE A 159 -2.94 -6.62 -13.12
N GLU A 160 -3.14 -7.02 -14.36
CA GLU A 160 -3.64 -6.16 -15.43
C GLU A 160 -4.91 -6.79 -16.06
N ASN A 161 -5.68 -6.00 -16.78
CA ASN A 161 -6.84 -6.46 -17.55
C ASN A 161 -8.07 -6.92 -16.75
N PHE A 162 -8.17 -6.57 -15.48
CA PHE A 162 -9.33 -6.87 -14.65
C PHE A 162 -10.10 -5.59 -14.31
N THR A 163 -11.41 -5.66 -14.34
CA THR A 163 -12.27 -4.46 -14.28
C THR A 163 -13.09 -4.34 -13.01
N ASN A 164 -12.92 -5.22 -12.05
CA ASN A 164 -13.81 -5.22 -10.88
C ASN A 164 -13.14 -5.66 -9.57
N TYR A 165 -11.87 -5.26 -9.36
CA TYR A 165 -11.22 -5.51 -8.08
C TYR A 165 -11.84 -4.67 -6.97
N GLN A 166 -12.12 -5.31 -5.84
CA GLN A 166 -12.40 -4.65 -4.58
C GLN A 166 -11.16 -4.64 -3.69
N TYR A 167 -10.54 -5.82 -3.50
CA TYR A 167 -9.32 -5.96 -2.74
C TYR A 167 -8.27 -6.67 -3.58
N LEU A 168 -7.16 -6.01 -3.83
CA LEU A 168 -6.05 -6.58 -4.57
C LEU A 168 -4.74 -6.39 -3.81
N GLY A 169 -4.07 -7.50 -3.53
CA GLY A 169 -2.73 -7.50 -2.97
C GLY A 169 -1.77 -8.36 -3.79
N GLY A 170 -0.54 -7.92 -3.91
CA GLY A 170 0.49 -8.70 -4.61
C GLY A 170 0.73 -10.08 -3.99
N ILE A 171 0.52 -10.21 -2.68
CA ILE A 171 0.62 -11.46 -1.92
C ILE A 171 -0.77 -11.94 -1.50
N ALA A 172 -1.59 -11.11 -0.85
CA ALA A 172 -2.93 -11.48 -0.41
C ALA A 172 -3.96 -10.39 -0.73
N GLY A 173 -5.13 -10.75 -1.24
CA GLY A 173 -6.23 -9.81 -1.43
C GLY A 173 -6.70 -9.25 -0.09
N THR A 174 -6.97 -10.14 0.87
CA THR A 174 -7.28 -9.81 2.27
C THR A 174 -6.40 -10.59 3.23
N ASN A 175 -6.09 -9.98 4.38
CA ASN A 175 -5.34 -10.60 5.46
C ASN A 175 -6.07 -10.38 6.80
N GLY A 176 -6.59 -11.46 7.42
CA GLY A 176 -7.11 -11.46 8.78
C GLY A 176 -8.40 -10.67 8.98
N LEU A 177 -9.38 -10.79 8.11
CA LEU A 177 -10.68 -10.15 8.28
C LEU A 177 -11.70 -11.02 9.03
N ASP A 178 -11.44 -12.32 9.14
CA ASP A 178 -12.27 -13.21 9.97
C ASP A 178 -11.94 -13.02 11.46
N THR A 179 -12.96 -12.96 12.31
CA THR A 179 -12.83 -12.75 13.77
C THR A 179 -12.06 -13.86 14.48
N ASN A 180 -12.00 -15.05 13.90
CA ASN A 180 -11.24 -16.19 14.42
C ASN A 180 -9.90 -16.41 13.68
N SER A 181 -9.42 -15.41 12.99
CA SER A 181 -8.24 -15.49 12.16
C SER A 181 -6.97 -15.63 13.01
N THR A 182 -6.05 -16.49 12.55
CA THR A 182 -4.66 -16.54 13.01
C THR A 182 -3.73 -15.91 11.96
N ALA A 183 -4.28 -15.02 11.15
CA ALA A 183 -3.61 -14.49 9.98
C ALA A 183 -2.33 -13.76 10.31
N GLN A 184 -1.33 -14.05 9.51
CA GLN A 184 -0.09 -13.27 9.44
C GLN A 184 0.55 -13.42 8.07
N ILE A 185 1.22 -12.37 7.62
CA ILE A 185 2.08 -12.39 6.44
C ILE A 185 3.47 -11.97 6.89
N THR A 186 4.47 -12.82 6.68
CA THR A 186 5.83 -12.57 7.16
C THR A 186 6.88 -12.82 6.07
N ASP A 187 7.89 -11.95 6.04
CA ASP A 187 9.08 -12.10 5.19
C ASP A 187 8.74 -12.36 3.70
N CYS A 188 7.72 -11.67 3.20
CA CYS A 188 7.29 -11.76 1.81
C CYS A 188 7.80 -10.57 1.00
N THR A 189 8.19 -10.83 -0.24
CA THR A 189 8.69 -9.80 -1.16
C THR A 189 7.81 -9.72 -2.41
N PHE A 190 7.40 -8.50 -2.77
CA PHE A 190 6.65 -8.24 -3.98
C PHE A 190 7.48 -7.46 -5.00
N SER A 191 7.50 -7.97 -6.24
CA SER A 191 7.91 -7.25 -7.43
C SER A 191 6.88 -7.48 -8.53
N GLY A 192 6.25 -6.40 -9.04
CA GLY A 192 5.22 -6.58 -10.04
C GLY A 192 4.45 -5.31 -10.44
N THR A 193 3.40 -5.52 -11.21
CA THR A 193 2.54 -4.46 -11.75
C THR A 193 1.11 -4.61 -11.22
N ILE A 194 0.53 -3.48 -10.80
CA ILE A 194 -0.89 -3.38 -10.42
C ILE A 194 -1.53 -2.28 -11.25
N LYS A 195 -2.52 -2.63 -12.07
CA LYS A 195 -3.20 -1.68 -12.95
C LYS A 195 -4.71 -1.81 -12.84
N GLU A 196 -5.36 -0.70 -12.52
CA GLU A 196 -6.81 -0.62 -12.41
C GLU A 196 -7.31 0.65 -13.12
N SER A 197 -8.31 0.51 -14.00
CA SER A 197 -8.78 1.59 -14.87
C SER A 197 -10.21 2.07 -14.58
N ARG A 198 -10.94 1.41 -13.68
CA ARG A 198 -12.36 1.70 -13.47
C ARG A 198 -12.62 2.75 -12.37
N GLY A 199 -11.94 2.62 -11.24
CA GLY A 199 -12.14 3.45 -10.04
C GLY A 199 -13.50 3.17 -9.36
N VAL A 200 -13.45 2.61 -8.15
CA VAL A 200 -14.63 2.39 -7.31
C VAL A 200 -14.26 2.77 -5.87
N ALA A 201 -15.15 3.50 -5.21
CA ALA A 201 -14.95 3.88 -3.81
C ALA A 201 -14.92 2.64 -2.89
N GLY A 202 -14.10 2.67 -1.86
CA GLY A 202 -13.90 1.57 -0.93
C GLY A 202 -12.96 0.46 -1.44
N ASN A 203 -12.50 0.51 -2.69
CA ASN A 203 -11.53 -0.45 -3.20
C ASN A 203 -10.15 -0.22 -2.62
N CYS A 204 -9.42 -1.32 -2.35
CA CYS A 204 -8.10 -1.29 -1.72
C CYS A 204 -7.06 -2.05 -2.54
N TYR A 205 -5.90 -1.41 -2.77
CA TYR A 205 -4.80 -1.92 -3.59
C TYR A 205 -3.48 -1.80 -2.85
N GLY A 206 -2.75 -2.90 -2.70
CA GLY A 206 -1.45 -2.92 -2.02
C GLY A 206 -0.46 -3.90 -2.65
N GLY A 207 0.83 -3.61 -2.55
CA GLY A 207 1.88 -4.52 -3.02
C GLY A 207 1.90 -5.84 -2.24
N ILE A 208 1.61 -5.83 -0.95
CA ILE A 208 1.51 -7.03 -0.11
C ILE A 208 0.04 -7.42 0.09
N ALA A 209 -0.78 -6.54 0.65
CA ALA A 209 -2.19 -6.84 0.91
C ALA A 209 -3.11 -5.71 0.43
N GLY A 210 -4.26 -6.06 -0.14
CA GLY A 210 -5.30 -5.08 -0.45
C GLY A 210 -5.86 -4.46 0.83
N ILE A 211 -6.30 -5.29 1.76
CA ILE A 211 -6.75 -4.90 3.09
C ILE A 211 -6.11 -5.79 4.16
N ASN A 212 -5.67 -5.18 5.26
CA ASN A 212 -5.00 -5.86 6.36
C ASN A 212 -5.72 -5.65 7.68
N GLY A 213 -6.19 -6.72 8.31
CA GLY A 213 -6.76 -6.77 9.66
C GLY A 213 -5.89 -7.55 10.66
N ALA A 214 -4.66 -7.95 10.28
CA ALA A 214 -3.77 -8.77 11.09
C ALA A 214 -2.31 -8.32 11.00
N ALA A 215 -1.35 -9.21 11.29
CA ALA A 215 0.06 -8.85 11.25
C ALA A 215 0.66 -8.95 9.83
N LEU A 216 1.33 -7.87 9.40
CA LEU A 216 2.30 -7.84 8.32
C LEU A 216 3.66 -7.54 8.93
N THR A 217 4.64 -8.45 8.79
CA THR A 217 5.95 -8.28 9.44
C THR A 217 7.09 -8.62 8.48
N GLY A 218 8.10 -7.74 8.39
CA GLY A 218 9.29 -7.98 7.60
C GLY A 218 9.05 -8.13 6.10
N CYS A 219 7.95 -7.60 5.58
CA CYS A 219 7.64 -7.69 4.16
C CYS A 219 8.28 -6.55 3.37
N SER A 220 8.68 -6.82 2.14
CA SER A 220 9.24 -5.81 1.23
C SER A 220 8.49 -5.70 -0.08
N VAL A 221 8.53 -4.51 -0.65
CA VAL A 221 8.15 -4.23 -2.04
C VAL A 221 9.38 -3.67 -2.74
N ASP A 222 10.04 -4.50 -3.52
CA ASP A 222 11.32 -4.17 -4.15
C ASP A 222 11.12 -3.42 -5.48
N MET A 223 10.07 -3.76 -6.21
CA MET A 223 9.65 -3.04 -7.42
C MET A 223 8.13 -3.05 -7.54
N ILE A 224 7.53 -1.88 -7.75
CA ILE A 224 6.09 -1.77 -7.98
C ILE A 224 5.77 -0.74 -9.07
N GLN A 225 4.95 -1.15 -10.04
CA GLN A 225 4.38 -0.26 -11.03
C GLN A 225 2.86 -0.22 -10.83
N MET A 226 2.41 0.71 -9.98
CA MET A 226 0.99 0.86 -9.64
C MET A 226 0.37 2.02 -10.41
N THR A 227 -0.70 1.74 -11.16
CA THR A 227 -1.55 2.76 -11.79
C THR A 227 -3.01 2.47 -11.48
N VAL A 228 -3.66 3.34 -10.74
CA VAL A 228 -5.05 3.18 -10.31
C VAL A 228 -5.84 4.44 -10.64
N LYS A 229 -6.99 4.29 -11.29
CA LYS A 229 -7.90 5.42 -11.52
C LYS A 229 -8.44 5.97 -10.21
N GLY A 230 -8.86 5.11 -9.29
CA GLY A 230 -9.35 5.47 -7.97
C GLY A 230 -10.55 6.42 -7.97
N VAL A 231 -11.09 6.66 -6.78
CA VAL A 231 -12.20 7.60 -6.51
C VAL A 231 -11.88 8.39 -5.25
N TYR A 232 -12.27 9.66 -5.23
CA TYR A 232 -12.30 10.51 -4.04
C TYR A 232 -13.45 11.51 -4.17
N THR A 233 -14.56 11.25 -3.47
CA THR A 233 -15.76 12.09 -3.49
C THR A 233 -16.08 12.70 -2.11
N ALA A 234 -15.20 12.46 -1.12
CA ALA A 234 -15.31 13.07 0.20
C ALA A 234 -15.12 14.59 0.12
N THR A 235 -15.81 15.31 0.99
CA THR A 235 -15.72 16.77 1.15
C THR A 235 -15.01 17.12 2.46
N SER A 236 -14.74 18.39 2.68
CA SER A 236 -14.18 18.87 3.95
C SER A 236 -15.10 18.64 5.16
N THR A 237 -16.41 18.49 4.93
CA THR A 237 -17.42 18.22 5.96
C THR A 237 -17.73 16.74 6.15
N SER A 238 -17.13 15.85 5.35
CA SER A 238 -17.30 14.41 5.51
C SER A 238 -16.68 13.90 6.80
N THR A 239 -17.39 13.00 7.52
CA THR A 239 -16.83 12.31 8.69
C THR A 239 -15.69 11.37 8.28
N ALA A 240 -14.92 10.86 9.25
CA ALA A 240 -13.84 9.89 8.98
C ALA A 240 -14.37 8.64 8.26
N GLU A 241 -15.50 8.08 8.69
CA GLU A 241 -16.13 6.91 8.08
C GLU A 241 -16.65 7.22 6.65
N GLN A 242 -17.16 8.43 6.43
CA GLN A 242 -17.55 8.87 5.09
C GLN A 242 -16.32 9.03 4.19
N LYS A 243 -15.22 9.62 4.68
CA LYS A 243 -13.97 9.74 3.91
C LYS A 243 -13.43 8.37 3.52
N GLU A 244 -13.48 7.40 4.44
CA GLU A 244 -13.13 6.01 4.19
C GLU A 244 -13.98 5.39 3.07
N SER A 245 -15.30 5.46 3.18
CA SER A 245 -16.23 4.82 2.24
C SER A 245 -16.32 5.51 0.87
N LEU A 246 -15.94 6.80 0.78
CA LEU A 246 -16.01 7.62 -0.43
C LEU A 246 -14.68 7.73 -1.19
N ALA A 247 -13.67 6.96 -0.79
CA ALA A 247 -12.36 6.96 -1.42
C ALA A 247 -11.88 5.55 -1.78
N SER A 248 -11.02 5.45 -2.78
CA SER A 248 -10.18 4.26 -3.01
C SER A 248 -8.89 4.40 -2.20
N HIS A 249 -8.35 3.29 -1.71
CA HIS A 249 -7.17 3.25 -0.87
C HIS A 249 -6.02 2.52 -1.56
N MET A 250 -4.91 3.18 -1.74
CA MET A 250 -3.73 2.66 -2.43
C MET A 250 -2.49 2.82 -1.57
N GLY A 251 -1.74 1.74 -1.40
CA GLY A 251 -0.45 1.77 -0.70
C GLY A 251 0.59 0.86 -1.33
N GLY A 252 1.84 1.23 -1.22
CA GLY A 252 2.93 0.38 -1.71
C GLY A 252 2.95 -0.98 -1.01
N ILE A 253 2.63 -1.03 0.28
CA ILE A 253 2.51 -2.26 1.08
C ILE A 253 1.05 -2.67 1.23
N VAL A 254 0.19 -1.83 1.74
CA VAL A 254 -1.21 -2.16 2.03
C VAL A 254 -2.16 -1.05 1.57
N GLY A 255 -3.25 -1.41 0.89
CA GLY A 255 -4.27 -0.45 0.50
C GLY A 255 -4.93 0.18 1.73
N LYS A 256 -5.44 -0.66 2.64
CA LYS A 256 -6.06 -0.26 3.90
C LYS A 256 -5.59 -1.14 5.06
N ASN A 257 -5.14 -0.50 6.12
CA ASN A 257 -4.79 -1.15 7.39
C ASN A 257 -5.93 -0.94 8.40
N GLU A 258 -6.62 -2.01 8.80
CA GLU A 258 -7.76 -1.98 9.73
C GLU A 258 -7.31 -1.79 11.17
N THR A 259 -8.23 -1.52 12.09
CA THR A 259 -7.96 -1.27 13.51
C THR A 259 -7.16 -2.38 14.20
N THR A 260 -7.37 -3.63 13.81
CA THR A 260 -6.61 -4.78 14.32
C THR A 260 -5.33 -5.06 13.53
N GLY A 261 -5.13 -4.35 12.42
CA GLY A 261 -3.98 -4.53 11.53
C GLY A 261 -2.71 -3.90 12.08
N SER A 262 -1.60 -4.60 11.93
CA SER A 262 -0.27 -4.08 12.23
C SER A 262 0.67 -4.27 11.05
N VAL A 263 1.45 -3.24 10.76
CA VAL A 263 2.48 -3.23 9.71
C VAL A 263 3.81 -2.92 10.39
N VAL A 264 4.67 -3.93 10.49
CA VAL A 264 5.91 -3.87 11.28
C VAL A 264 7.11 -4.23 10.43
N ARG A 265 8.13 -3.37 10.40
CA ARG A 265 9.36 -3.55 9.63
C ARG A 265 9.08 -3.91 8.15
N CYS A 266 8.08 -3.23 7.57
CA CYS A 266 7.77 -3.38 6.17
C CYS A 266 8.43 -2.28 5.34
N VAL A 267 8.98 -2.66 4.19
CA VAL A 267 9.85 -1.81 3.39
C VAL A 267 9.29 -1.60 1.99
N LEU A 268 9.23 -0.34 1.57
CA LEU A 268 9.06 0.04 0.18
C LEU A 268 10.40 0.57 -0.34
N ALA A 269 11.04 -0.22 -1.20
CA ALA A 269 12.37 0.10 -1.70
C ALA A 269 12.37 1.36 -2.58
N ASN A 270 13.44 2.13 -2.49
CA ASN A 270 13.66 3.29 -3.37
C ASN A 270 14.17 2.82 -4.74
N ASN A 271 13.29 2.28 -5.57
CA ASN A 271 13.62 1.77 -6.89
C ASN A 271 13.18 2.77 -7.97
N GLU A 272 14.10 3.19 -8.83
CA GLU A 272 13.84 4.16 -9.90
C GLU A 272 12.82 3.70 -10.95
N LYS A 273 12.61 2.39 -11.08
CA LYS A 273 11.61 1.80 -11.97
C LYS A 273 10.23 1.74 -11.33
N SER A 274 10.16 1.98 -10.02
CA SER A 274 8.91 1.94 -9.26
C SER A 274 8.16 3.26 -9.35
N PHE A 275 6.86 3.13 -9.45
CA PHE A 275 5.95 4.26 -9.29
C PHE A 275 4.60 3.81 -8.71
N LEU A 276 4.01 4.70 -7.91
CA LEU A 276 2.62 4.61 -7.49
C LEU A 276 1.90 5.84 -8.04
N THR A 277 0.91 5.62 -8.89
CA THR A 277 0.15 6.71 -9.50
C THR A 277 -1.34 6.44 -9.32
N ALA A 278 -2.06 7.43 -8.80
CA ALA A 278 -3.50 7.42 -8.73
C ALA A 278 -4.09 8.69 -9.35
N ASP A 279 -5.22 8.57 -10.03
CA ASP A 279 -5.95 9.77 -10.44
C ASP A 279 -6.69 10.36 -9.25
N ASN A 280 -7.38 9.53 -8.46
CA ASN A 280 -8.11 9.99 -7.27
C ASN A 280 -7.96 8.98 -6.13
N GLY A 281 -8.16 9.40 -4.89
CA GLY A 281 -8.22 8.52 -3.72
C GLY A 281 -7.26 8.89 -2.60
N MET A 282 -6.82 7.90 -1.85
CA MET A 282 -5.86 8.02 -0.77
C MET A 282 -4.63 7.17 -1.12
N LEU A 283 -3.52 7.82 -1.42
CA LEU A 283 -2.29 7.17 -1.89
C LEU A 283 -1.16 7.37 -0.89
N GLY A 284 -0.68 6.28 -0.30
CA GLY A 284 0.48 6.27 0.60
C GLY A 284 1.60 5.38 0.12
N GLY A 285 2.83 5.66 0.52
CA GLY A 285 3.96 4.77 0.23
C GLY A 285 3.79 3.41 0.92
N ILE A 286 3.36 3.38 2.17
CA ILE A 286 3.09 2.14 2.92
C ILE A 286 1.58 1.84 2.92
N ALA A 287 0.73 2.75 3.38
CA ALA A 287 -0.71 2.53 3.48
C ALA A 287 -1.51 3.68 2.84
N GLY A 288 -2.56 3.35 2.08
CA GLY A 288 -3.51 4.36 1.61
C GLY A 288 -4.34 4.92 2.75
N PHE A 289 -4.88 4.05 3.59
CA PHE A 289 -5.68 4.39 4.76
C PHE A 289 -5.21 3.56 5.97
N ASN A 290 -4.95 4.22 7.10
CA ASN A 290 -4.50 3.55 8.32
C ASN A 290 -5.47 3.76 9.49
N LYS A 291 -5.97 2.67 10.05
CA LYS A 291 -6.73 2.60 11.31
C LYS A 291 -5.98 1.81 12.39
N GLY A 292 -5.01 1.00 12.00
CA GLY A 292 -4.20 0.18 12.88
C GLY A 292 -2.84 0.82 13.18
N SER A 293 -1.83 -0.01 13.39
CA SER A 293 -0.48 0.46 13.69
C SER A 293 0.48 0.27 12.51
N ILE A 294 1.36 1.24 12.31
CA ILE A 294 2.50 1.16 11.40
C ILE A 294 3.75 1.54 12.19
N THR A 295 4.67 0.60 12.36
CA THR A 295 5.87 0.81 13.18
C THR A 295 7.13 0.29 12.49
N ASN A 296 8.26 0.97 12.71
CA ASN A 296 9.56 0.61 12.15
C ASN A 296 9.50 0.34 10.63
N SER A 297 8.69 1.12 9.91
CA SER A 297 8.36 0.86 8.51
C SER A 297 8.64 2.06 7.62
N GLY A 298 8.83 1.82 6.33
CA GLY A 298 9.03 2.92 5.38
C GLY A 298 9.97 2.55 4.25
N SER A 299 11.02 3.37 4.06
CA SER A 299 12.05 3.10 3.06
C SER A 299 13.01 2.00 3.50
N ASP A 300 13.80 1.50 2.56
CA ASP A 300 14.93 0.60 2.77
C ASP A 300 16.04 1.14 3.70
N GLN A 301 15.95 2.40 4.09
CA GLN A 301 16.88 3.06 5.01
C GLN A 301 16.32 3.21 6.44
N ALA A 302 15.08 2.80 6.69
CA ALA A 302 14.40 3.02 7.97
C ALA A 302 15.20 2.44 9.16
N ASP A 303 15.61 1.19 9.09
CA ASP A 303 16.39 0.54 10.14
C ASP A 303 17.73 1.25 10.41
N THR A 304 18.39 1.74 9.36
CA THR A 304 19.66 2.47 9.51
C THR A 304 19.45 3.83 10.16
N VAL A 305 18.42 4.57 9.73
CA VAL A 305 18.13 5.93 10.23
C VAL A 305 17.70 5.90 11.70
N LEU A 306 16.94 4.90 12.10
CA LEU A 306 16.40 4.78 13.45
C LEU A 306 17.25 3.91 14.38
N SER A 307 18.37 3.38 13.92
CA SER A 307 19.26 2.56 14.73
C SER A 307 19.74 3.29 15.99
N GLY A 308 19.54 2.70 17.16
CA GLY A 308 19.94 3.23 18.45
C GLY A 308 19.03 4.32 19.02
N VAL A 309 17.83 4.50 18.46
CA VAL A 309 16.85 5.51 18.90
C VAL A 309 15.85 4.97 19.92
N ASP A 310 15.58 3.66 19.90
CA ASP A 310 14.47 2.99 20.60
C ASP A 310 14.34 3.30 22.12
N ASP A 311 15.46 3.60 22.80
CA ASP A 311 15.46 3.83 24.26
C ASP A 311 15.65 5.31 24.65
N LEU A 312 15.73 6.24 23.70
CA LEU A 312 16.16 7.61 23.97
C LEU A 312 15.02 8.64 23.78
N LYS A 313 14.35 9.00 24.85
CA LYS A 313 13.33 10.08 24.84
C LYS A 313 13.94 11.45 25.21
N ASN A 314 14.96 11.90 24.47
CA ASN A 314 15.60 13.18 24.75
C ASN A 314 16.31 13.76 23.50
N ALA A 315 16.99 14.89 23.68
CA ALA A 315 17.75 15.53 22.60
C ALA A 315 18.82 14.63 21.95
N ALA A 316 19.32 13.61 22.65
CA ALA A 316 20.29 12.67 22.12
C ALA A 316 19.70 11.80 21.00
N ALA A 317 18.41 11.44 21.06
CA ALA A 317 17.74 10.72 19.98
C ALA A 317 17.79 11.52 18.68
N LEU A 318 17.56 12.83 18.73
CA LEU A 318 17.61 13.69 17.54
C LEU A 318 19.02 13.79 16.95
N GLU A 319 20.07 13.80 17.77
CA GLU A 319 21.46 13.81 17.30
C GLU A 319 21.84 12.47 16.64
N ILE A 320 21.35 11.34 17.17
CA ILE A 320 21.55 10.02 16.56
C ILE A 320 20.84 9.97 15.21
N ILE A 321 19.57 10.39 15.13
CA ILE A 321 18.83 10.47 13.87
C ILE A 321 19.58 11.34 12.87
N ASN A 322 20.05 12.51 13.26
CA ASN A 322 20.79 13.43 12.39
C ASN A 322 22.08 12.79 11.84
N THR A 323 22.83 12.10 12.68
CA THR A 323 24.04 11.38 12.30
C THR A 323 23.71 10.24 11.33
N ASN A 324 22.70 9.45 11.64
CA ASN A 324 22.28 8.31 10.84
C ASN A 324 21.73 8.75 9.47
N VAL A 325 20.94 9.82 9.41
CA VAL A 325 20.45 10.40 8.15
C VAL A 325 21.61 10.86 7.26
N SER A 326 22.63 11.49 7.86
CA SER A 326 23.83 11.91 7.13
C SER A 326 24.59 10.70 6.57
N ASN A 327 24.79 9.66 7.37
CA ASN A 327 25.47 8.43 6.97
C ASN A 327 24.68 7.68 5.89
N ALA A 328 23.37 7.59 5.99
CA ALA A 328 22.48 6.99 5.01
C ALA A 328 22.29 7.85 3.74
N LYS A 329 22.83 9.07 3.72
CA LYS A 329 22.63 10.05 2.63
C LYS A 329 21.15 10.24 2.31
N LEU A 330 20.29 10.17 3.30
CA LEU A 330 18.85 10.32 3.15
C LEU A 330 18.48 11.77 2.87
N ALA A 331 19.19 12.73 3.47
CA ALA A 331 18.97 14.14 3.19
C ALA A 331 19.17 14.40 1.70
N PRO A 332 18.16 14.96 1.00
CA PRO A 332 18.30 15.26 -0.41
C PRO A 332 19.41 16.30 -0.64
N ASP A 333 20.21 16.07 -1.65
CA ASP A 333 21.12 17.11 -2.20
C ASP A 333 20.26 18.13 -2.98
N ALA A 334 19.43 18.83 -2.22
CA ALA A 334 18.33 19.59 -2.76
C ALA A 334 18.69 21.01 -3.04
N SER A 335 17.99 21.60 -3.98
CA SER A 335 18.19 23.00 -4.13
C SER A 335 17.07 23.77 -4.75
N TYR A 336 16.43 23.36 -5.80
CA TYR A 336 15.34 24.15 -6.36
C TYR A 336 14.50 23.37 -7.38
N ILE A 337 13.24 23.79 -7.50
CA ILE A 337 12.35 23.35 -8.57
C ILE A 337 12.38 24.43 -9.66
N ARG A 338 12.58 24.03 -10.91
CA ARG A 338 12.48 24.95 -12.04
C ARG A 338 11.03 25.17 -12.43
N TRP A 339 10.74 26.43 -12.68
CA TRP A 339 9.54 26.86 -13.35
C TRP A 339 9.75 26.82 -14.87
N ASN A 340 8.87 26.15 -15.60
CA ASN A 340 8.84 26.23 -17.05
C ASN A 340 7.84 27.31 -17.47
N ALA A 341 8.34 28.49 -17.85
CA ALA A 341 7.50 29.61 -18.23
C ALA A 341 6.72 29.38 -19.55
N SER A 342 7.17 28.47 -20.40
CA SER A 342 6.50 28.19 -21.69
C SER A 342 5.21 27.38 -21.54
N ASP A 343 5.13 26.50 -20.54
CA ASP A 343 3.99 25.61 -20.34
C ASP A 343 3.13 26.01 -19.15
N ASN A 344 3.50 27.08 -18.46
CA ASN A 344 2.90 27.50 -17.19
C ASN A 344 2.81 26.35 -16.18
N GLN A 345 3.75 25.42 -16.23
CA GLN A 345 3.85 24.25 -15.41
C GLN A 345 5.21 24.17 -14.71
N ILE A 346 5.21 23.56 -13.54
CA ILE A 346 6.45 23.16 -12.89
C ILE A 346 7.01 21.95 -13.62
N GLU A 347 8.26 22.00 -14.00
CA GLU A 347 8.96 20.79 -14.38
C GLU A 347 8.90 19.84 -13.17
N ASN A 348 8.40 18.60 -13.38
CA ASN A 348 8.44 17.54 -12.37
C ASN A 348 9.89 17.07 -12.12
N LYS A 349 10.79 18.03 -11.92
CA LYS A 349 12.22 17.81 -11.78
C LYS A 349 12.75 18.72 -10.69
N ILE A 350 13.46 18.13 -9.75
CA ILE A 350 14.20 18.86 -8.73
C ILE A 350 15.66 18.87 -9.13
N TYR A 351 16.30 20.02 -8.99
CA TYR A 351 17.69 20.20 -9.40
C TYR A 351 18.56 20.40 -8.18
N SER A 352 19.76 19.79 -8.19
CA SER A 352 20.82 20.08 -7.22
C SER A 352 21.37 21.51 -7.43
N SER A 353 22.12 22.02 -6.47
CA SER A 353 22.84 23.30 -6.58
C SER A 353 23.72 23.36 -7.82
N SER A 354 24.21 22.22 -8.28
CA SER A 354 24.99 22.08 -9.53
C SER A 354 24.13 22.00 -10.80
N GLY A 355 22.80 22.08 -10.69
CA GLY A 355 21.89 22.03 -11.85
C GLY A 355 21.58 20.62 -12.35
N LYS A 356 21.96 19.56 -11.63
CA LYS A 356 21.65 18.18 -11.97
C LYS A 356 20.22 17.80 -11.51
N ASN A 357 19.44 17.15 -12.38
CA ASN A 357 18.14 16.61 -11.99
C ASN A 357 18.33 15.48 -10.96
N VAL A 358 17.76 15.64 -9.76
CA VAL A 358 17.87 14.70 -8.65
C VAL A 358 16.62 13.83 -8.46
N THR A 359 15.57 14.03 -9.26
CA THR A 359 14.37 13.17 -9.24
C THR A 359 14.51 11.90 -10.09
N SER A 360 15.53 11.86 -10.98
CA SER A 360 15.91 10.62 -11.65
C SER A 360 16.57 9.69 -10.62
N GLY A 361 16.03 8.50 -10.43
CA GLY A 361 16.52 7.56 -9.44
C GLY A 361 15.70 7.52 -8.13
N CYS A 362 14.57 8.23 -8.07
CA CYS A 362 13.65 8.20 -6.94
C CYS A 362 12.37 7.47 -7.29
N LEU A 363 11.85 6.71 -6.33
CA LEU A 363 10.47 6.23 -6.38
C LEU A 363 9.50 7.40 -6.55
N GLN A 364 8.60 7.28 -7.51
CA GLN A 364 7.60 8.31 -7.81
C GLN A 364 6.25 7.95 -7.19
N ILE A 365 5.68 8.83 -6.36
CA ILE A 365 4.34 8.68 -5.77
C ILE A 365 3.48 9.88 -6.18
N LYS A 366 2.48 9.68 -7.04
CA LYS A 366 1.76 10.76 -7.70
C LYS A 366 0.25 10.65 -7.56
N MET A 367 -0.37 11.73 -7.13
CA MET A 367 -1.82 11.95 -7.19
C MET A 367 -2.13 12.97 -8.30
N ASN A 368 -2.83 12.54 -9.34
CA ASN A 368 -3.07 13.38 -10.52
C ASN A 368 -4.27 14.31 -10.36
N SER A 369 -5.24 13.96 -9.50
CA SER A 369 -6.45 14.73 -9.29
C SER A 369 -6.81 14.78 -7.80
N ASN A 370 -7.98 14.33 -7.36
CA ASN A 370 -8.46 14.56 -6.00
C ASN A 370 -8.03 13.47 -5.01
N GLY A 371 -7.39 13.86 -3.91
CA GLY A 371 -7.06 12.93 -2.83
C GLY A 371 -5.92 13.35 -1.91
N ASN A 372 -5.75 12.58 -0.85
CA ASN A 372 -4.65 12.72 0.09
C ASN A 372 -3.42 11.95 -0.39
N LEU A 373 -2.24 12.50 -0.12
CA LEU A 373 -0.96 11.90 -0.45
C LEU A 373 -0.03 11.92 0.75
N GLY A 374 0.53 10.77 1.12
CA GLY A 374 1.51 10.66 2.19
C GLY A 374 2.66 9.71 1.84
N GLY A 375 3.86 9.99 2.34
CA GLY A 375 5.00 9.10 2.15
C GLY A 375 4.78 7.74 2.84
N ILE A 376 4.25 7.73 4.05
CA ILE A 376 3.88 6.50 4.76
C ILE A 376 2.37 6.25 4.60
N THR A 377 1.52 7.16 5.04
CA THR A 377 0.08 6.98 4.89
C THR A 377 -0.60 8.24 4.34
N ALA A 378 -1.54 8.04 3.42
CA ALA A 378 -2.30 9.17 2.89
C ALA A 378 -3.31 9.71 3.91
N TYR A 379 -3.93 8.82 4.67
CA TYR A 379 -4.88 9.16 5.71
C TYR A 379 -4.64 8.30 6.96
N ASN A 380 -4.40 8.95 8.07
CA ASN A 380 -4.29 8.33 9.38
C ASN A 380 -5.55 8.66 10.18
N SER A 381 -6.39 7.66 10.42
CA SER A 381 -7.67 7.85 11.08
C SER A 381 -7.52 8.04 12.60
N LYS A 382 -8.64 8.24 13.30
CA LYS A 382 -8.68 8.47 14.74
C LYS A 382 -7.89 7.42 15.56
N ASP A 383 -8.02 6.15 15.20
CA ASP A 383 -7.36 5.03 15.90
C ASP A 383 -5.96 4.69 15.33
N GLY A 384 -5.60 5.30 14.20
CA GLY A 384 -4.34 5.00 13.49
C GLY A 384 -3.11 5.46 14.28
N ALA A 385 -2.13 4.57 14.43
CA ALA A 385 -0.88 4.86 15.13
C ALA A 385 0.30 4.76 14.16
N LEU A 386 1.23 5.70 14.26
CA LEU A 386 2.51 5.67 13.56
C LEU A 386 3.63 5.95 14.53
N ASP A 387 4.66 5.10 14.50
CA ASP A 387 5.83 5.24 15.32
C ASP A 387 7.07 4.72 14.57
N HIS A 388 8.23 5.38 14.70
CA HIS A 388 9.48 4.97 14.07
C HIS A 388 9.34 4.70 12.55
N CYS A 389 8.78 5.66 11.80
CA CYS A 389 8.59 5.52 10.35
C CYS A 389 9.48 6.50 9.56
N VAL A 390 10.04 6.02 8.45
CA VAL A 390 10.97 6.80 7.62
C VAL A 390 10.54 6.78 6.16
N SER A 391 10.22 7.93 5.58
CA SER A 391 10.12 8.03 4.12
C SER A 391 11.52 8.22 3.50
N GLY A 392 11.76 7.52 2.40
CA GLY A 392 13.03 7.58 1.68
C GLY A 392 13.16 8.81 0.79
N LYS A 393 14.17 8.81 -0.08
CA LYS A 393 14.30 9.79 -1.17
C LYS A 393 13.22 9.57 -2.23
N TRP A 394 11.98 9.66 -1.83
CA TRP A 394 10.82 9.52 -2.70
C TRP A 394 10.40 10.88 -3.25
N PHE A 395 9.77 10.87 -4.41
CA PHE A 395 9.19 12.06 -5.00
C PHE A 395 7.66 12.00 -4.91
N LEU A 396 7.09 12.74 -3.97
CA LEU A 396 5.66 12.88 -3.76
C LEU A 396 5.15 14.10 -4.54
N ASN A 397 4.19 13.91 -5.43
CA ASN A 397 3.57 15.00 -6.18
C ASN A 397 2.04 14.90 -6.15
N ASN A 398 1.40 15.85 -5.50
CA ASN A 398 -0.05 15.92 -5.38
C ASN A 398 -0.62 17.10 -6.17
N LYS A 399 -1.46 16.81 -7.17
CA LYS A 399 -2.17 17.79 -7.99
C LYS A 399 -3.62 18.01 -7.54
N SER A 400 -4.01 17.53 -6.36
CA SER A 400 -5.37 17.61 -5.86
C SER A 400 -5.86 19.05 -5.70
N GLU A 401 -7.01 19.35 -6.27
CA GLU A 401 -7.74 20.61 -6.09
C GLU A 401 -8.81 20.51 -4.99
N ALA A 402 -9.02 19.32 -4.40
CA ALA A 402 -10.02 19.13 -3.35
C ALA A 402 -9.65 19.91 -2.07
N ILE A 403 -10.68 20.49 -1.41
CA ILE A 403 -10.54 21.21 -0.15
C ILE A 403 -10.34 20.20 0.99
N GLY A 404 -9.52 20.55 1.97
CA GLY A 404 -9.32 19.75 3.18
C GLY A 404 -8.46 18.51 3.00
N VAL A 405 -7.83 18.32 1.84
CA VAL A 405 -6.86 17.23 1.62
C VAL A 405 -5.44 17.69 1.94
N GLY A 406 -4.63 16.78 2.49
CA GLY A 406 -3.25 17.02 2.86
C GLY A 406 -2.24 16.32 1.95
N THR A 407 -1.02 16.89 1.92
CA THR A 407 0.16 16.28 1.33
C THR A 407 1.28 16.31 2.35
N GLY A 408 1.74 15.16 2.80
CA GLY A 408 2.77 15.06 3.81
C GLY A 408 3.89 14.10 3.43
N GLY A 409 5.09 14.39 3.89
CA GLY A 409 6.25 13.50 3.69
C GLY A 409 6.06 12.16 4.41
N ILE A 410 5.27 12.14 5.47
CA ILE A 410 4.86 10.94 6.21
C ILE A 410 3.34 10.76 6.12
N ILE A 411 2.55 11.72 6.56
CA ILE A 411 1.09 11.62 6.67
C ILE A 411 0.43 12.72 5.82
N GLY A 412 -0.43 12.36 4.89
CA GLY A 412 -1.20 13.32 4.11
C GLY A 412 -2.21 14.08 4.97
N MET A 413 -3.18 13.37 5.54
CA MET A 413 -4.18 13.86 6.48
C MET A 413 -4.09 13.05 7.77
N ASN A 414 -3.99 13.71 8.92
CA ASN A 414 -4.01 13.07 10.22
C ASN A 414 -5.24 13.49 11.03
N GLU A 415 -6.00 12.50 11.49
CA GLU A 415 -7.09 12.65 12.46
C GLU A 415 -6.84 11.80 13.71
N SER A 416 -5.64 11.21 13.84
CA SER A 416 -5.28 10.35 14.96
C SER A 416 -5.26 11.11 16.28
N GLU A 417 -5.74 10.46 17.32
CA GLU A 417 -5.62 10.87 18.72
C GLU A 417 -4.43 10.20 19.42
N ASN A 418 -3.68 9.36 18.71
CA ASN A 418 -2.46 8.73 19.24
C ASN A 418 -1.25 9.65 19.10
N ASP A 419 -0.29 9.49 19.99
CA ASP A 419 1.01 10.13 19.87
C ASP A 419 1.75 9.66 18.62
N LEU A 420 2.41 10.59 17.96
CA LEU A 420 3.23 10.35 16.78
C LEU A 420 4.69 10.66 17.12
N GLN A 421 5.55 9.65 17.01
CA GLN A 421 6.94 9.78 17.43
C GLN A 421 7.91 9.22 16.38
N TYR A 422 9.13 9.81 16.37
CA TYR A 422 10.25 9.35 15.53
C TYR A 422 9.92 9.20 14.06
N LEU A 423 9.14 10.15 13.54
CA LEU A 423 8.81 10.19 12.11
C LEU A 423 9.86 11.01 11.37
N VAL A 424 10.53 10.39 10.40
CA VAL A 424 11.62 11.03 9.66
C VAL A 424 11.26 11.13 8.17
N ASN A 425 11.23 12.35 7.65
CA ASN A 425 10.99 12.58 6.23
C ASN A 425 12.28 12.85 5.46
N GLY A 426 12.58 12.01 4.46
CA GLY A 426 13.61 12.24 3.45
C GLY A 426 13.04 12.52 2.05
N ALA A 427 11.72 12.53 1.89
CA ALA A 427 11.06 12.68 0.60
C ALA A 427 10.96 14.14 0.15
N PHE A 428 10.90 14.33 -1.16
CA PHE A 428 10.47 15.59 -1.77
C PHE A 428 8.94 15.62 -1.76
N VAL A 429 8.37 16.61 -1.09
CA VAL A 429 6.93 16.79 -0.93
C VAL A 429 6.48 17.94 -1.80
N GLY A 430 5.84 17.64 -2.92
CA GLY A 430 5.32 18.63 -3.86
C GLY A 430 3.80 18.70 -3.87
N ARG A 431 3.25 19.91 -3.77
CA ARG A 431 1.86 20.17 -4.03
C ARG A 431 1.70 21.21 -5.13
N GLN A 432 1.02 20.81 -6.21
CA GLN A 432 0.82 21.65 -7.39
C GLN A 432 -0.66 21.76 -7.70
N ILE A 433 -1.20 22.98 -7.74
CA ILE A 433 -2.60 23.26 -8.06
C ILE A 433 -2.73 24.37 -9.09
N LYS A 434 -3.89 24.47 -9.74
CA LYS A 434 -4.22 25.60 -10.59
C LYS A 434 -4.45 26.86 -9.77
N ALA A 435 -4.22 28.02 -10.37
CA ALA A 435 -4.49 29.33 -9.76
C ALA A 435 -5.96 29.49 -9.35
N GLY A 436 -6.22 30.21 -8.27
CA GLY A 436 -7.59 30.56 -7.81
C GLY A 436 -8.24 29.59 -6.84
N THR A 437 -7.55 28.55 -6.36
CA THR A 437 -8.07 27.62 -5.34
C THR A 437 -7.47 27.93 -3.96
N THR A 438 -8.29 27.91 -2.90
CA THR A 438 -7.91 28.26 -1.52
C THR A 438 -7.67 27.02 -0.64
N ASN A 439 -6.95 27.20 0.48
CA ASN A 439 -6.77 26.22 1.56
C ASN A 439 -6.10 24.90 1.14
N ARG A 440 -4.84 24.97 0.75
CA ARG A 440 -4.00 23.82 0.37
C ARG A 440 -2.74 23.79 1.20
N PHE A 441 -2.39 22.60 1.69
CA PHE A 441 -1.36 22.43 2.70
C PHE A 441 -0.38 21.33 2.29
N ALA A 442 0.91 21.58 2.55
CA ALA A 442 1.93 20.56 2.49
C ALA A 442 2.82 20.65 3.72
N GLY A 443 3.19 19.50 4.27
CA GLY A 443 4.08 19.41 5.41
C GLY A 443 5.18 18.38 5.23
N GLY A 444 6.32 18.61 5.83
CA GLY A 444 7.41 17.65 5.80
C GLY A 444 7.04 16.34 6.50
N ILE A 445 6.29 16.40 7.58
CA ILE A 445 5.75 15.23 8.27
C ILE A 445 4.25 15.10 7.98
N ILE A 446 3.44 16.08 8.33
CA ILE A 446 1.98 16.05 8.22
C ILE A 446 1.50 17.17 7.29
N GLY A 447 0.71 16.81 6.26
CA GLY A 447 0.10 17.79 5.37
C GLY A 447 -0.98 18.60 6.07
N ASN A 448 -1.95 17.93 6.64
CA ASN A 448 -3.07 18.54 7.37
C ASN A 448 -3.38 17.71 8.63
N GLN A 449 -3.36 18.37 9.79
CA GLN A 449 -3.83 17.85 11.07
C GLN A 449 -5.26 18.34 11.29
N ASN A 450 -6.20 17.42 11.42
CA ASN A 450 -7.61 17.74 11.64
C ASN A 450 -8.15 16.88 12.79
N ASN A 451 -7.84 17.29 14.02
CA ASN A 451 -8.26 16.60 15.23
C ASN A 451 -9.19 17.51 16.03
N SER A 452 -10.49 17.24 16.01
CA SER A 452 -11.51 18.11 16.58
C SER A 452 -11.99 17.69 17.98
N THR A 453 -11.61 16.52 18.46
CA THR A 453 -12.22 15.89 19.65
C THR A 453 -11.28 15.62 20.81
N SER A 454 -9.96 15.50 20.59
CA SER A 454 -8.99 15.22 21.65
C SER A 454 -8.02 16.37 21.85
N THR A 455 -7.70 16.66 23.12
CA THR A 455 -6.70 17.65 23.51
C THR A 455 -5.34 17.06 23.88
N ASP A 456 -5.24 15.74 24.00
CA ASP A 456 -4.10 15.05 24.62
C ASP A 456 -3.37 14.15 23.62
N TRP A 457 -2.88 14.71 22.52
CA TRP A 457 -1.99 14.03 21.57
C TRP A 457 -0.68 14.80 21.41
N THR A 458 0.39 14.09 21.12
CA THR A 458 1.72 14.68 20.98
C THR A 458 2.38 14.26 19.66
N ILE A 459 3.01 15.22 19.01
CA ILE A 459 3.95 14.98 17.90
C ILE A 459 5.34 15.31 18.44
N SER A 460 6.18 14.28 18.57
CA SER A 460 7.50 14.46 19.19
C SER A 460 8.61 13.72 18.43
N TYR A 461 9.82 14.27 18.54
CA TYR A 461 11.03 13.70 17.91
C TYR A 461 10.92 13.47 16.40
N CYS A 462 10.07 14.26 15.73
CA CYS A 462 9.88 14.18 14.28
C CYS A 462 10.84 15.12 13.55
N VAL A 463 11.42 14.64 12.46
CA VAL A 463 12.45 15.39 11.74
C VAL A 463 12.19 15.41 10.23
N ASN A 464 12.17 16.61 9.65
CA ASN A 464 12.12 16.78 8.21
C ASN A 464 13.50 17.11 7.64
N TYR A 465 13.99 16.29 6.73
CA TYR A 465 15.15 16.55 5.87
C TYR A 465 14.75 16.80 4.42
N GLY A 466 13.52 16.44 4.06
CA GLY A 466 13.00 16.57 2.71
C GLY A 466 12.67 18.00 2.32
N MET A 467 12.58 18.26 1.02
CA MET A 467 12.09 19.53 0.51
C MET A 467 10.57 19.55 0.49
N VAL A 468 9.94 20.61 1.01
CA VAL A 468 8.49 20.84 0.91
C VAL A 468 8.24 21.99 -0.05
N TYR A 469 7.45 21.72 -1.07
CA TYR A 469 7.19 22.67 -2.13
C TYR A 469 5.69 22.83 -2.40
N CYS A 470 5.20 24.06 -2.33
CA CYS A 470 3.83 24.43 -2.67
C CYS A 470 3.79 25.43 -3.83
N TYR A 471 3.08 25.09 -4.91
CA TYR A 471 2.86 25.98 -6.05
C TYR A 471 1.40 26.39 -6.14
N ASN A 472 1.15 27.69 -6.26
CA ASN A 472 -0.19 28.29 -6.16
C ASN A 472 -0.95 27.84 -4.92
N SER A 473 -0.24 27.39 -3.89
CA SER A 473 -0.79 26.86 -2.66
C SER A 473 -0.39 27.77 -1.50
N HIS A 474 -1.16 27.71 -0.43
CA HIS A 474 -1.08 28.73 0.59
C HIS A 474 -0.01 28.43 1.65
N TYR A 475 0.19 27.15 2.02
CA TYR A 475 0.93 26.86 3.23
C TYR A 475 1.88 25.67 3.08
N SER A 476 3.17 25.90 3.36
CA SER A 476 4.19 24.85 3.45
C SER A 476 4.87 24.89 4.83
N GLY A 477 4.74 23.81 5.59
CA GLY A 477 5.37 23.67 6.90
C GLY A 477 6.47 22.62 6.92
N GLY A 478 7.52 22.86 7.68
CA GLY A 478 8.62 21.91 7.82
C GLY A 478 8.20 20.62 8.51
N ILE A 479 7.34 20.73 9.50
CA ILE A 479 6.71 19.58 10.17
C ILE A 479 5.26 19.47 9.71
N MET A 480 4.47 20.53 9.79
CA MET A 480 3.04 20.49 9.51
C MET A 480 2.59 21.64 8.63
N GLY A 481 1.84 21.33 7.56
CA GLY A 481 1.28 22.34 6.67
C GLY A 481 0.15 23.12 7.31
N GLN A 482 -0.85 22.44 7.87
CA GLN A 482 -1.95 23.02 8.62
C GLN A 482 -2.27 22.24 9.88
N TRP A 483 -2.64 22.96 10.92
CA TRP A 483 -3.22 22.42 12.13
C TRP A 483 -4.59 23.04 12.34
N THR A 484 -5.63 22.23 12.16
CA THR A 484 -7.04 22.56 12.49
C THR A 484 -7.48 21.67 13.64
N GLY A 485 -8.16 22.21 14.62
CA GLY A 485 -8.64 21.48 15.79
C GLY A 485 -8.19 22.11 17.09
N THR A 486 -8.53 21.46 18.20
CA THR A 486 -8.25 21.91 19.56
C THR A 486 -7.21 21.00 20.21
N GLY A 487 -6.35 21.57 21.05
CA GLY A 487 -5.37 20.82 21.84
C GLY A 487 -4.19 20.25 21.06
N GLY A 488 -3.46 19.36 21.68
CA GLY A 488 -2.25 18.73 21.16
C GLY A 488 -0.97 19.53 21.39
N THR A 489 0.16 18.83 21.29
CA THR A 489 1.49 19.38 21.51
C THR A 489 2.43 18.97 20.37
N ILE A 490 3.28 19.90 19.93
CA ILE A 490 4.43 19.60 19.08
C ILE A 490 5.69 19.94 19.88
N GLU A 491 6.52 18.95 20.13
CA GLU A 491 7.75 19.14 20.89
C GLU A 491 8.94 18.37 20.30
N ASN A 492 10.14 18.85 20.55
CA ASN A 492 11.37 18.20 20.11
C ASN A 492 11.41 17.85 18.61
N CYS A 493 10.69 18.60 17.77
CA CYS A 493 10.68 18.40 16.32
C CYS A 493 11.69 19.34 15.63
N ARG A 494 12.30 18.88 14.54
CA ARG A 494 13.31 19.65 13.79
C ARG A 494 13.00 19.67 12.29
N ASN A 495 13.23 20.82 11.66
CA ASN A 495 13.21 20.93 10.22
C ASN A 495 14.59 21.34 9.72
N TYR A 496 15.21 20.46 8.94
CA TYR A 496 16.44 20.71 8.20
C TYR A 496 16.16 20.84 6.69
N GLY A 497 14.92 20.55 6.27
CA GLY A 497 14.51 20.57 4.88
C GLY A 497 14.29 21.98 4.32
N ILE A 498 14.32 22.09 3.01
CA ILE A 498 14.06 23.34 2.29
C ILE A 498 12.55 23.51 2.12
N LEU A 499 12.06 24.71 2.45
CA LEU A 499 10.66 25.08 2.24
C LEU A 499 10.59 26.11 1.12
N GLN A 500 9.77 25.84 0.12
CA GLN A 500 9.56 26.75 -1.00
C GLN A 500 8.08 26.88 -1.32
N THR A 501 7.57 28.11 -1.25
CA THR A 501 6.23 28.45 -1.71
C THR A 501 6.35 29.44 -2.86
N THR A 502 5.69 29.18 -3.98
CA THR A 502 5.65 30.13 -5.10
C THR A 502 4.27 30.74 -5.27
N TYR A 503 4.29 31.95 -5.75
CA TYR A 503 3.18 32.87 -5.85
C TYR A 503 2.29 32.57 -7.07
N GLY A 504 0.97 32.56 -6.86
CA GLY A 504 -0.02 32.79 -7.91
C GLY A 504 -0.61 34.21 -7.74
N THR A 505 -1.26 34.74 -8.74
CA THR A 505 -1.65 36.16 -8.85
C THR A 505 -2.59 36.69 -7.76
N ASP A 506 -3.20 35.84 -6.92
CA ASP A 506 -4.34 36.24 -6.10
C ASP A 506 -4.21 36.07 -4.58
N TRP A 507 -3.21 35.34 -4.04
CA TRP A 507 -3.10 35.08 -2.59
C TRP A 507 -1.66 34.93 -2.10
N VAL A 508 -1.41 35.34 -0.87
CA VAL A 508 -0.07 35.26 -0.24
C VAL A 508 0.14 33.86 0.35
N GLY A 509 1.08 33.09 -0.21
CA GLY A 509 1.54 31.85 0.38
C GLY A 509 2.41 32.08 1.62
N ALA A 510 2.33 31.20 2.61
CA ALA A 510 3.16 31.23 3.79
C ALA A 510 3.99 29.95 3.94
N SER A 511 5.24 30.12 4.39
CA SER A 511 6.14 29.00 4.74
C SER A 511 6.62 29.18 6.17
N ALA A 512 6.62 28.11 6.96
CA ALA A 512 7.12 28.14 8.31
C ALA A 512 7.94 26.89 8.64
N GLY A 513 9.01 27.06 9.41
CA GLY A 513 9.94 26.00 9.77
C GLY A 513 9.28 24.81 10.46
N ILE A 514 8.22 25.02 11.23
CA ILE A 514 7.49 23.96 11.94
C ILE A 514 6.05 23.88 11.43
N VAL A 515 5.18 24.83 11.75
CA VAL A 515 3.75 24.82 11.36
C VAL A 515 3.43 26.05 10.53
N ALA A 516 2.93 25.86 9.30
CA ALA A 516 2.67 26.99 8.41
C ALA A 516 1.34 27.71 8.73
N GLN A 517 0.32 26.98 9.18
CA GLN A 517 -0.94 27.58 9.60
C GLN A 517 -1.49 26.90 10.86
N LEU A 518 -1.76 27.70 11.87
CA LEU A 518 -2.56 27.36 13.04
C LEU A 518 -3.96 27.96 12.84
N TYR A 519 -4.96 27.14 12.72
CA TYR A 519 -6.34 27.59 12.51
C TYR A 519 -7.24 27.04 13.62
N HIS A 520 -7.77 27.92 14.42
CA HIS A 520 -8.81 27.60 15.38
C HIS A 520 -10.15 28.01 14.77
N ALA A 521 -11.05 27.03 14.57
CA ALA A 521 -12.42 27.37 14.23
C ALA A 521 -13.00 28.13 15.44
N MET A 522 -13.25 29.42 15.28
CA MET A 522 -14.01 30.15 16.29
C MET A 522 -15.42 29.55 16.30
N GLU A 523 -15.80 28.93 17.40
CA GLU A 523 -17.19 28.58 17.66
C GLU A 523 -17.97 29.89 17.65
N GLY A 524 -18.88 30.02 16.66
CA GLY A 524 -19.84 31.12 16.51
C GLY A 524 -21.11 30.86 17.30
#